data_c178289152dd7ced677a2ffd4450d782
#
_entry.id   c178289152dd7ced677a2ffd4450d782
#
_cell.length_a   1.000
_cell.length_b   1.000
_cell.length_c   1.000
_cell.angle_alpha   90.00
_cell.angle_beta   90.00
_cell.angle_gamma   90.00
#
_symmetry.space_group_name_H-M   'P 1'
#
loop_
_entity.id
_entity.type
_entity.pdbx_description
1 polymer ?
#
loop_
_entity_poly.entity_id
_entity_poly.type
_entity_poly.pdbx_seq_one_letter_code
_entity_poly.pdbx_strand_id
1 'polypeptide(L)'
;MVRSMTGYGRARETLNKRDITVELRSVNNRYLDCTVKIPRAYIFAEDAIKSRVQKRIARGKVDVFVTIDTSAADVSVVTVNEPLARSYYEALKQIQSTFSLEGELSAVMLARFPDVLTVAKAEEDMETVSADIAQVLEAALDAYDAMRSTEGGKLAEDILSRAATVESVVGKVEERSPQTVAAYRERLENKMREVLQSTAIDEGRILTEAAIFADKIAVDEETVRLRSHIAQLRSMLSGDEPVGRKLDFLIQEINRECNTIGSKCNDLTIAQDVVNMKAEVEKIREQIQNIE
;
A
#
# COMPACT_ATOMS: atom_id res chain seq x y z
N MET A 1 15.34 0.04 -3.34
CA MET A 1 14.28 0.79 -4.07
C MET A 1 13.02 0.87 -3.22
N VAL A 2 12.47 2.06 -3.09
CA VAL A 2 11.22 2.32 -2.36
C VAL A 2 10.04 1.66 -3.05
N ARG A 3 9.13 1.03 -2.29
CA ARG A 3 7.92 0.37 -2.80
C ARG A 3 6.67 1.02 -2.22
N SER A 4 5.58 1.01 -2.98
CA SER A 4 4.27 1.41 -2.45
C SER A 4 3.70 0.34 -1.51
N MET A 5 2.99 0.78 -0.47
CA MET A 5 2.22 -0.12 0.41
C MET A 5 0.91 -0.58 -0.23
N THR A 6 0.40 0.14 -1.22
CA THR A 6 -0.73 -0.27 -2.04
C THR A 6 -0.24 -1.05 -3.25
N GLY A 7 -0.96 -2.07 -3.65
CA GLY A 7 -0.58 -2.88 -4.80
C GLY A 7 -1.73 -3.70 -5.35
N TYR A 8 -1.60 -4.04 -6.62
CA TYR A 8 -2.48 -4.95 -7.34
C TYR A 8 -1.65 -5.87 -8.22
N GLY A 9 -1.94 -7.14 -8.18
CA GLY A 9 -1.37 -8.14 -9.07
C GLY A 9 -2.43 -9.11 -9.56
N ARG A 10 -2.34 -9.51 -10.81
CA ARG A 10 -3.24 -10.48 -11.41
C ARG A 10 -2.48 -11.38 -12.36
N ALA A 11 -2.73 -12.68 -12.25
CA ALA A 11 -2.30 -13.65 -13.25
C ALA A 11 -3.44 -14.58 -13.60
N ARG A 12 -3.42 -15.11 -14.83
CA ARG A 12 -4.37 -16.10 -15.31
C ARG A 12 -3.62 -17.10 -16.18
N GLU A 13 -3.73 -18.36 -15.86
CA GLU A 13 -3.15 -19.45 -16.64
C GLU A 13 -4.13 -20.62 -16.74
N THR A 14 -4.03 -21.33 -17.86
CA THR A 14 -4.77 -22.59 -18.07
C THR A 14 -3.82 -23.76 -17.85
N LEU A 15 -3.95 -24.44 -16.72
CA LEU A 15 -3.12 -25.56 -16.30
C LEU A 15 -3.98 -26.80 -16.11
N ASN A 16 -3.56 -27.94 -16.63
CA ASN A 16 -4.27 -29.22 -16.48
C ASN A 16 -5.80 -29.12 -16.76
N LYS A 17 -6.17 -28.38 -17.82
CA LYS A 17 -7.58 -28.09 -18.23
C LYS A 17 -8.38 -27.25 -17.21
N ARG A 18 -7.72 -26.58 -16.27
CA ARG A 18 -8.31 -25.62 -15.34
C ARG A 18 -7.86 -24.23 -15.74
N ASP A 19 -8.78 -23.30 -15.81
CA ASP A 19 -8.48 -21.88 -16.00
C ASP A 19 -8.42 -21.22 -14.62
N ILE A 20 -7.22 -20.95 -14.15
CA ILE A 20 -6.96 -20.44 -12.82
C ILE A 20 -6.63 -18.94 -12.92
N THR A 21 -7.38 -18.13 -12.22
CA THR A 21 -7.10 -16.68 -12.06
C THR A 21 -6.81 -16.39 -10.60
N VAL A 22 -5.71 -15.70 -10.34
CA VAL A 22 -5.36 -15.19 -9.01
C VAL A 22 -5.23 -13.68 -9.08
N GLU A 23 -5.92 -12.97 -8.20
CA GLU A 23 -5.85 -11.53 -8.01
C GLU A 23 -5.44 -11.20 -6.59
N LEU A 24 -4.46 -10.29 -6.42
CA LEU A 24 -4.04 -9.77 -5.13
C LEU A 24 -4.28 -8.26 -5.08
N ARG A 25 -4.79 -7.80 -3.94
CA ARG A 25 -4.91 -6.37 -3.63
C ARG A 25 -4.37 -6.11 -2.24
N SER A 26 -3.61 -5.04 -2.09
CA SER A 26 -3.17 -4.60 -0.77
C SER A 26 -3.53 -3.15 -0.50
N VAL A 27 -3.77 -2.86 0.78
CA VAL A 27 -3.88 -1.51 1.32
C VAL A 27 -2.99 -1.37 2.54
N ASN A 28 -2.61 -0.11 2.84
CA ASN A 28 -1.77 0.17 3.98
C ASN A 28 -2.42 -0.36 5.28
N ASN A 29 -1.68 -1.18 6.02
CA ASN A 29 -2.02 -1.62 7.36
C ASN A 29 -0.74 -1.83 8.17
N ARG A 30 -0.84 -1.63 9.49
CA ARG A 30 0.31 -1.75 10.42
C ARG A 30 0.89 -3.15 10.48
N TYR A 31 0.03 -4.17 10.41
CA TYR A 31 0.38 -5.58 10.46
C TYR A 31 -0.06 -6.26 9.17
N LEU A 32 0.55 -7.40 8.85
CA LEU A 32 0.07 -8.23 7.76
C LEU A 32 -1.26 -8.89 8.16
N ASP A 33 -2.31 -8.59 7.40
CA ASP A 33 -3.61 -9.25 7.47
C ASP A 33 -3.90 -9.82 6.09
N CYS A 34 -3.88 -11.16 5.97
CA CYS A 34 -4.06 -11.85 4.70
C CYS A 34 -5.37 -12.61 4.68
N THR A 35 -6.30 -12.18 3.85
CA THR A 35 -7.57 -12.86 3.60
C THR A 35 -7.55 -13.53 2.24
N VAL A 36 -7.80 -14.84 2.21
CA VAL A 36 -7.90 -15.62 0.98
C VAL A 36 -9.36 -15.96 0.70
N LYS A 37 -9.82 -15.64 -0.50
CA LYS A 37 -11.16 -16.00 -1.01
C LYS A 37 -11.00 -17.00 -2.14
N ILE A 38 -11.32 -18.23 -1.86
CA ILE A 38 -11.20 -19.38 -2.76
C ILE A 38 -12.48 -20.20 -2.77
N PRO A 39 -12.89 -20.83 -3.89
CA PRO A 39 -14.05 -21.72 -3.91
C PRO A 39 -13.92 -22.86 -2.91
N ARG A 40 -15.04 -23.27 -2.29
CA ARG A 40 -15.06 -24.28 -1.20
C ARG A 40 -14.37 -25.60 -1.57
N ALA A 41 -14.46 -26.01 -2.83
CA ALA A 41 -13.82 -27.26 -3.29
C ALA A 41 -12.28 -27.25 -3.16
N TYR A 42 -11.66 -26.05 -3.08
CA TYR A 42 -10.21 -25.86 -3.07
C TYR A 42 -9.67 -25.27 -1.78
N ILE A 43 -10.48 -25.24 -0.71
CA ILE A 43 -10.12 -24.62 0.58
C ILE A 43 -8.84 -25.23 1.19
N PHE A 44 -8.49 -26.46 0.83
CA PHE A 44 -7.26 -27.12 1.26
C PHE A 44 -5.98 -26.39 0.83
N ALA A 45 -6.04 -25.54 -0.22
CA ALA A 45 -4.91 -24.74 -0.70
C ALA A 45 -4.74 -23.40 0.06
N GLU A 46 -5.68 -23.00 0.92
CA GLU A 46 -5.70 -21.69 1.59
C GLU A 46 -4.42 -21.42 2.41
N ASP A 47 -4.00 -22.40 3.23
CA ASP A 47 -2.80 -22.23 4.08
C ASP A 47 -1.51 -22.14 3.27
N ALA A 48 -1.43 -22.89 2.17
CA ALA A 48 -0.30 -22.81 1.24
C ALA A 48 -0.21 -21.44 0.57
N ILE A 49 -1.37 -20.86 0.17
CA ILE A 49 -1.45 -19.51 -0.39
C ILE A 49 -1.01 -18.46 0.65
N LYS A 50 -1.56 -18.49 1.86
CA LYS A 50 -1.19 -17.60 2.95
C LYS A 50 0.30 -17.65 3.25
N SER A 51 0.88 -18.83 3.36
CA SER A 51 2.31 -19.04 3.62
C SER A 51 3.19 -18.39 2.54
N ARG A 52 2.81 -18.50 1.26
CA ARG A 52 3.56 -17.87 0.15
C ARG A 52 3.45 -16.35 0.17
N VAL A 53 2.25 -15.81 0.42
CA VAL A 53 2.03 -14.37 0.56
C VAL A 53 2.87 -13.79 1.71
N GLN A 54 2.89 -14.47 2.88
CA GLN A 54 3.66 -14.04 4.06
C GLN A 54 5.18 -14.01 3.83
N LYS A 55 5.69 -14.84 2.92
CA LYS A 55 7.11 -14.82 2.56
C LYS A 55 7.51 -13.62 1.69
N ARG A 56 6.57 -13.04 0.96
CA ARG A 56 6.80 -11.94 0.01
C ARG A 56 6.37 -10.58 0.58
N ILE A 57 5.35 -10.56 1.43
CA ILE A 57 4.72 -9.33 1.95
C ILE A 57 4.84 -9.30 3.46
N ALA A 58 5.55 -8.29 3.99
CA ALA A 58 5.83 -8.17 5.42
C ALA A 58 4.71 -7.49 6.20
N ARG A 59 3.94 -6.57 5.57
CA ARG A 59 2.85 -5.82 6.20
C ARG A 59 1.80 -5.39 5.17
N GLY A 60 0.65 -4.94 5.66
CA GLY A 60 -0.48 -4.52 4.82
C GLY A 60 -1.67 -5.45 4.99
N LYS A 61 -2.85 -4.98 4.62
CA LYS A 61 -4.02 -5.84 4.46
C LYS A 61 -4.05 -6.32 3.01
N VAL A 62 -3.94 -7.63 2.83
CA VAL A 62 -3.86 -8.30 1.53
C VAL A 62 -5.10 -9.17 1.33
N ASP A 63 -5.89 -8.87 0.32
CA ASP A 63 -6.98 -9.72 -0.13
C ASP A 63 -6.51 -10.51 -1.37
N VAL A 64 -6.58 -11.83 -1.30
CA VAL A 64 -6.28 -12.76 -2.39
C VAL A 64 -7.57 -13.39 -2.87
N PHE A 65 -7.87 -13.25 -4.16
CA PHE A 65 -9.02 -13.85 -4.80
C PHE A 65 -8.53 -14.93 -5.77
N VAL A 66 -8.99 -16.15 -5.58
CA VAL A 66 -8.70 -17.27 -6.46
C VAL A 66 -9.98 -17.73 -7.14
N THR A 67 -9.99 -17.72 -8.46
CA THR A 67 -11.10 -18.23 -9.28
C THR A 67 -10.57 -19.39 -10.12
N ILE A 68 -11.29 -20.49 -10.11
CA ILE A 68 -10.94 -21.71 -10.86
C ILE A 68 -12.16 -22.11 -11.69
N ASP A 69 -12.00 -22.12 -13.01
CA ASP A 69 -12.98 -22.59 -13.95
C ASP A 69 -12.51 -23.94 -14.53
N THR A 70 -13.33 -24.96 -14.30
CA THR A 70 -13.09 -26.33 -14.74
C THR A 70 -13.94 -26.75 -15.93
N SER A 71 -14.63 -25.80 -16.58
CA SER A 71 -15.56 -26.09 -17.69
C SER A 71 -14.91 -26.91 -18.85
N ALA A 72 -13.61 -26.75 -19.04
CA ALA A 72 -12.83 -27.53 -20.02
C ALA A 72 -12.42 -28.95 -19.51
N ALA A 73 -12.57 -29.22 -18.20
CA ALA A 73 -12.14 -30.42 -17.52
C ALA A 73 -13.31 -31.34 -17.09
N ASP A 74 -14.55 -30.90 -17.28
CA ASP A 74 -15.74 -31.64 -16.82
C ASP A 74 -15.86 -33.00 -17.51
N VAL A 75 -14.97 -33.94 -17.14
CA VAL A 75 -15.15 -35.35 -17.41
C VAL A 75 -16.09 -35.87 -16.33
N SER A 76 -17.38 -35.88 -16.66
CA SER A 76 -18.36 -36.53 -15.80
C SER A 76 -18.15 -38.05 -15.88
N VAL A 77 -17.90 -38.65 -14.74
CA VAL A 77 -17.80 -40.13 -14.62
C VAL A 77 -19.14 -40.63 -14.14
N VAL A 78 -19.71 -41.56 -14.89
CA VAL A 78 -20.91 -42.25 -14.47
C VAL A 78 -20.50 -43.49 -13.67
N THR A 79 -20.88 -43.55 -12.40
CA THR A 79 -20.62 -44.66 -11.51
C THR A 79 -21.88 -45.42 -11.22
N VAL A 80 -21.75 -46.76 -11.06
CA VAL A 80 -22.87 -47.62 -10.69
C VAL A 80 -22.80 -47.85 -9.18
N ASN A 81 -23.93 -47.60 -8.49
CA ASN A 81 -24.11 -47.98 -7.10
C ASN A 81 -24.47 -49.48 -7.06
N GLU A 82 -23.47 -50.33 -7.07
CA GLU A 82 -23.68 -51.81 -7.12
C GLU A 82 -24.53 -52.35 -5.96
N PRO A 83 -24.31 -51.94 -4.70
CA PRO A 83 -25.18 -52.41 -3.60
C PRO A 83 -26.66 -52.06 -3.79
N LEU A 84 -26.94 -50.84 -4.24
CA LEU A 84 -28.31 -50.38 -4.48
C LEU A 84 -28.90 -51.07 -5.70
N ALA A 85 -28.17 -51.21 -6.79
CA ALA A 85 -28.60 -51.95 -7.99
C ALA A 85 -28.94 -53.40 -7.67
N ARG A 86 -28.13 -54.05 -6.84
CA ARG A 86 -28.36 -55.41 -6.36
C ARG A 86 -29.66 -55.52 -5.53
N SER A 87 -29.88 -54.59 -4.61
CA SER A 87 -31.08 -54.54 -3.80
C SER A 87 -32.35 -54.35 -4.66
N TYR A 88 -32.33 -53.51 -5.66
CA TYR A 88 -33.45 -53.34 -6.59
C TYR A 88 -33.65 -54.62 -7.42
N TYR A 89 -32.59 -55.27 -7.89
CA TYR A 89 -32.68 -56.52 -8.65
C TYR A 89 -33.33 -57.64 -7.81
N GLU A 90 -32.93 -57.80 -6.55
CA GLU A 90 -33.48 -58.82 -5.65
C GLU A 90 -34.95 -58.57 -5.32
N ALA A 91 -35.30 -57.28 -5.03
CA ALA A 91 -36.66 -56.85 -4.77
C ALA A 91 -37.58 -57.13 -5.98
N LEU A 92 -37.11 -56.85 -7.19
CA LEU A 92 -37.87 -57.16 -8.42
C LEU A 92 -38.07 -58.62 -8.63
N LYS A 93 -37.07 -59.47 -8.36
CA LYS A 93 -37.17 -60.93 -8.40
C LYS A 93 -38.21 -61.46 -7.38
N GLN A 94 -38.19 -60.91 -6.19
CA GLN A 94 -39.17 -61.27 -5.16
C GLN A 94 -40.59 -60.90 -5.60
N ILE A 95 -40.83 -59.74 -6.19
CA ILE A 95 -42.13 -59.34 -6.75
C ILE A 95 -42.55 -60.32 -7.86
N GLN A 96 -41.66 -60.66 -8.80
CA GLN A 96 -41.96 -61.65 -9.87
C GLN A 96 -42.41 -62.98 -9.31
N SER A 97 -41.64 -63.48 -8.33
CA SER A 97 -41.97 -64.78 -7.73
C SER A 97 -43.23 -64.76 -6.91
N THR A 98 -43.48 -63.70 -6.12
CA THR A 98 -44.64 -63.59 -5.23
C THR A 98 -46.01 -63.44 -5.99
N PHE A 99 -45.91 -62.67 -7.10
CA PHE A 99 -47.13 -62.38 -7.87
C PHE A 99 -47.19 -63.13 -9.20
N SER A 100 -46.33 -64.12 -9.43
CA SER A 100 -46.21 -64.89 -10.66
C SER A 100 -46.19 -64.05 -11.95
N LEU A 101 -45.45 -62.96 -11.94
CA LEU A 101 -45.33 -62.05 -13.05
C LEU A 101 -44.19 -62.48 -13.99
N GLU A 102 -44.44 -62.48 -15.28
CA GLU A 102 -43.44 -62.74 -16.31
C GLU A 102 -42.84 -61.42 -16.81
N GLY A 103 -41.53 -61.35 -17.05
CA GLY A 103 -40.85 -60.19 -17.57
C GLY A 103 -39.33 -60.34 -17.43
N GLU A 104 -38.59 -59.78 -18.39
CA GLU A 104 -37.13 -59.76 -18.30
C GLU A 104 -36.63 -58.52 -17.49
N LEU A 105 -35.79 -58.78 -16.49
CA LEU A 105 -35.10 -57.76 -15.77
C LEU A 105 -33.90 -57.31 -16.60
N SER A 106 -34.00 -56.13 -17.18
CA SER A 106 -32.96 -55.60 -18.06
C SER A 106 -32.06 -54.55 -17.34
N ALA A 107 -30.83 -54.39 -17.81
CA ALA A 107 -29.91 -53.38 -17.31
C ALA A 107 -30.49 -51.95 -17.47
N VAL A 108 -31.26 -51.71 -18.54
CA VAL A 108 -31.93 -50.41 -18.76
C VAL A 108 -32.97 -50.11 -17.70
N MET A 109 -33.69 -51.16 -17.22
CA MET A 109 -34.66 -51.06 -16.13
C MET A 109 -33.96 -50.68 -14.82
N LEU A 110 -32.87 -51.35 -14.47
CA LEU A 110 -32.11 -51.06 -13.26
C LEU A 110 -31.49 -49.67 -13.29
N ALA A 111 -30.96 -49.27 -14.45
CA ALA A 111 -30.34 -47.94 -14.64
C ALA A 111 -31.35 -46.78 -14.46
N ARG A 112 -32.69 -47.02 -14.57
CA ARG A 112 -33.73 -46.01 -14.40
C ARG A 112 -34.12 -45.77 -12.92
N PHE A 113 -33.74 -46.67 -12.02
CA PHE A 113 -34.02 -46.43 -10.61
C PHE A 113 -33.17 -45.32 -10.06
N PRO A 114 -33.75 -44.46 -9.18
CA PRO A 114 -32.98 -43.37 -8.59
C PRO A 114 -31.71 -43.87 -7.92
N ASP A 115 -30.63 -43.10 -8.05
CA ASP A 115 -29.35 -43.29 -7.38
C ASP A 115 -28.58 -44.60 -7.75
N VAL A 116 -29.09 -45.39 -8.70
CA VAL A 116 -28.37 -46.55 -9.26
C VAL A 116 -27.23 -46.11 -10.16
N LEU A 117 -27.45 -45.08 -10.95
CA LEU A 117 -26.41 -44.41 -11.71
C LEU A 117 -26.19 -43.02 -11.11
N THR A 118 -24.98 -42.74 -10.68
CA THR A 118 -24.58 -41.41 -10.21
C THR A 118 -23.60 -40.81 -11.17
N VAL A 119 -23.83 -39.54 -11.54
CA VAL A 119 -22.91 -38.75 -12.33
C VAL A 119 -22.08 -37.91 -11.37
N ALA A 120 -20.81 -38.23 -11.23
CA ALA A 120 -19.89 -37.50 -10.38
C ALA A 120 -18.80 -36.84 -11.24
N LYS A 121 -18.27 -35.74 -10.77
CA LYS A 121 -17.04 -35.20 -11.32
C LYS A 121 -15.90 -36.14 -10.94
N ALA A 122 -14.94 -36.34 -11.86
CA ALA A 122 -13.74 -37.07 -11.54
C ALA A 122 -13.02 -36.46 -10.34
N GLU A 123 -12.51 -37.29 -9.44
CA GLU A 123 -11.70 -36.84 -8.31
C GLU A 123 -10.47 -36.10 -8.82
N GLU A 124 -10.26 -34.88 -8.37
CA GLU A 124 -9.07 -34.12 -8.71
C GLU A 124 -7.94 -34.44 -7.72
N ASP A 125 -6.73 -34.59 -8.25
CA ASP A 125 -5.55 -34.74 -7.40
C ASP A 125 -5.21 -33.40 -6.71
N MET A 126 -5.39 -33.36 -5.40
CA MET A 126 -5.21 -32.16 -4.56
C MET A 126 -3.78 -31.59 -4.64
N GLU A 127 -2.77 -32.46 -4.81
CA GLU A 127 -1.38 -32.00 -4.90
C GLU A 127 -1.13 -31.26 -6.21
N THR A 128 -1.61 -31.81 -7.32
CA THR A 128 -1.54 -31.18 -8.64
C THR A 128 -2.29 -29.86 -8.67
N VAL A 129 -3.51 -29.78 -8.12
CA VAL A 129 -4.29 -28.55 -8.04
C VAL A 129 -3.58 -27.49 -7.20
N SER A 130 -3.02 -27.88 -6.05
CA SER A 130 -2.27 -26.97 -5.18
C SER A 130 -1.02 -26.43 -5.86
N ALA A 131 -0.33 -27.25 -6.65
CA ALA A 131 0.83 -26.83 -7.43
C ALA A 131 0.45 -25.84 -8.54
N ASP A 132 -0.64 -26.12 -9.27
CA ASP A 132 -1.17 -25.22 -10.31
C ASP A 132 -1.55 -23.85 -9.73
N ILE A 133 -2.30 -23.83 -8.61
CA ILE A 133 -2.65 -22.57 -7.91
C ILE A 133 -1.39 -21.82 -7.48
N ALA A 134 -0.40 -22.54 -6.94
CA ALA A 134 0.85 -21.95 -6.49
C ALA A 134 1.63 -21.29 -7.63
N GLN A 135 1.66 -21.90 -8.81
CA GLN A 135 2.31 -21.33 -9.99
C GLN A 135 1.65 -20.01 -10.40
N VAL A 136 0.33 -19.98 -10.52
CA VAL A 136 -0.41 -18.76 -10.90
C VAL A 136 -0.30 -17.68 -9.82
N LEU A 137 -0.28 -18.07 -8.54
CA LEU A 137 -0.04 -17.16 -7.42
C LEU A 137 1.33 -16.48 -7.50
N GLU A 138 2.41 -17.23 -7.82
CA GLU A 138 3.73 -16.62 -7.97
C GLU A 138 3.76 -15.59 -9.12
N ALA A 139 3.15 -15.89 -10.26
CA ALA A 139 3.04 -14.94 -11.36
C ALA A 139 2.22 -13.67 -10.96
N ALA A 140 1.16 -13.86 -10.18
CA ALA A 140 0.38 -12.72 -9.65
C ALA A 140 1.17 -11.91 -8.62
N LEU A 141 1.98 -12.54 -7.78
CA LEU A 141 2.89 -11.88 -6.83
C LEU A 141 3.99 -11.10 -7.55
N ASP A 142 4.52 -11.62 -8.66
CA ASP A 142 5.51 -10.90 -9.47
C ASP A 142 4.91 -9.64 -10.11
N ALA A 143 3.70 -9.74 -10.65
CA ALA A 143 2.96 -8.59 -11.18
C ALA A 143 2.66 -7.55 -10.07
N TYR A 144 2.29 -8.01 -8.88
CA TYR A 144 2.07 -7.18 -7.70
C TYR A 144 3.34 -6.43 -7.27
N ASP A 145 4.48 -7.10 -7.19
CA ASP A 145 5.76 -6.48 -6.82
C ASP A 145 6.24 -5.47 -7.88
N ALA A 146 6.05 -5.76 -9.17
CA ALA A 146 6.36 -4.86 -10.27
C ALA A 146 5.53 -3.57 -10.20
N MET A 147 4.22 -3.69 -9.92
CA MET A 147 3.34 -2.54 -9.75
C MET A 147 3.78 -1.68 -8.56
N ARG A 148 4.03 -2.29 -7.39
CA ARG A 148 4.48 -1.59 -6.18
C ARG A 148 5.79 -0.83 -6.39
N SER A 149 6.72 -1.43 -7.12
CA SER A 149 8.00 -0.80 -7.44
C SER A 149 7.82 0.39 -8.36
N THR A 150 6.94 0.27 -9.37
CA THR A 150 6.63 1.38 -10.29
C THR A 150 5.93 2.53 -9.56
N GLU A 151 4.96 2.23 -8.71
CA GLU A 151 4.23 3.23 -7.93
C GLU A 151 5.14 3.88 -6.88
N GLY A 152 5.95 3.08 -6.17
CA GLY A 152 6.93 3.57 -5.20
C GLY A 152 7.93 4.54 -5.83
N GLY A 153 8.39 4.26 -7.06
CA GLY A 153 9.25 5.17 -7.82
C GLY A 153 8.58 6.53 -8.09
N LYS A 154 7.31 6.52 -8.51
CA LYS A 154 6.55 7.76 -8.74
C LYS A 154 6.33 8.56 -7.45
N LEU A 155 6.04 7.87 -6.33
CA LEU A 155 5.90 8.51 -5.03
C LEU A 155 7.23 9.17 -4.59
N ALA A 156 8.36 8.48 -4.79
CA ALA A 156 9.67 9.02 -4.47
C ALA A 156 10.01 10.26 -5.33
N GLU A 157 9.70 10.25 -6.62
CA GLU A 157 9.86 11.40 -7.51
C GLU A 157 9.02 12.60 -7.07
N ASP A 158 7.75 12.40 -6.70
CA ASP A 158 6.88 13.48 -6.20
C ASP A 158 7.43 14.07 -4.90
N ILE A 159 7.85 13.22 -3.95
CA ILE A 159 8.47 13.67 -2.69
C ILE A 159 9.73 14.50 -2.96
N LEU A 160 10.61 14.05 -3.85
CA LEU A 160 11.85 14.76 -4.19
C LEU A 160 11.57 16.11 -4.85
N SER A 161 10.58 16.20 -5.72
CA SER A 161 10.14 17.45 -6.35
C SER A 161 9.61 18.46 -5.31
N ARG A 162 8.79 17.99 -4.36
CA ARG A 162 8.29 18.84 -3.26
C ARG A 162 9.41 19.26 -2.31
N ALA A 163 10.33 18.36 -1.99
CA ALA A 163 11.50 18.68 -1.17
C ALA A 163 12.39 19.77 -1.84
N ALA A 164 12.54 19.73 -3.16
CA ALA A 164 13.23 20.80 -3.90
C ALA A 164 12.47 22.14 -3.81
N THR A 165 11.13 22.11 -3.83
CA THR A 165 10.32 23.31 -3.62
C THR A 165 10.52 23.89 -2.22
N VAL A 166 10.52 23.04 -1.18
CA VAL A 166 10.82 23.46 0.20
C VAL A 166 12.22 24.09 0.28
N GLU A 167 13.23 23.48 -0.31
CA GLU A 167 14.60 23.99 -0.33
C GLU A 167 14.74 25.34 -1.06
N SER A 168 13.97 25.54 -2.13
CA SER A 168 13.91 26.84 -2.84
C SER A 168 13.32 27.94 -1.94
N VAL A 169 12.29 27.59 -1.15
CA VAL A 169 11.69 28.53 -0.20
C VAL A 169 12.66 28.87 0.93
N VAL A 170 13.42 27.87 1.43
CA VAL A 170 14.48 28.11 2.41
C VAL A 170 15.48 29.15 1.90
N GLY A 171 15.91 29.06 0.64
CA GLY A 171 16.79 30.06 0.02
C GLY A 171 16.21 31.48 0.03
N LYS A 172 14.91 31.63 -0.24
CA LYS A 172 14.24 32.94 -0.15
C LYS A 172 14.22 33.48 1.27
N VAL A 173 13.99 32.63 2.27
CA VAL A 173 14.02 33.01 3.69
C VAL A 173 15.43 33.49 4.07
N GLU A 174 16.49 32.77 3.65
CA GLU A 174 17.90 33.15 3.91
C GLU A 174 18.23 34.53 3.30
N GLU A 175 17.79 34.80 2.07
CA GLU A 175 18.00 36.11 1.41
C GLU A 175 17.19 37.26 2.08
N ARG A 176 15.98 36.94 2.53
CA ARG A 176 15.07 37.96 3.07
C ARG A 176 15.36 38.32 4.54
N SER A 177 15.85 37.38 5.34
CA SER A 177 16.09 37.56 6.78
C SER A 177 16.99 38.77 7.10
N PRO A 178 18.16 38.98 6.43
CA PRO A 178 18.97 40.17 6.65
C PRO A 178 18.26 41.48 6.29
N GLN A 179 17.41 41.48 5.26
CA GLN A 179 16.66 42.66 4.83
C GLN A 179 15.64 43.10 5.89
N THR A 180 15.05 42.11 6.61
CA THR A 180 14.11 42.38 7.71
C THR A 180 14.80 43.10 8.86
N VAL A 181 16.04 42.77 9.18
CA VAL A 181 16.85 43.48 10.19
C VAL A 181 17.13 44.93 9.76
N ALA A 182 17.52 45.13 8.49
CA ALA A 182 17.79 46.46 7.95
C ALA A 182 16.53 47.34 7.97
N ALA A 183 15.39 46.81 7.54
CA ALA A 183 14.10 47.53 7.57
C ALA A 183 13.64 47.83 9.00
N TYR A 184 13.92 46.95 9.97
CA TYR A 184 13.62 47.24 11.39
C TYR A 184 14.47 48.39 11.92
N ARG A 185 15.78 48.39 11.63
CA ARG A 185 16.70 49.46 12.02
C ARG A 185 16.20 50.81 11.48
N GLU A 186 15.91 50.89 10.20
CA GLU A 186 15.40 52.12 9.56
C GLU A 186 14.13 52.60 10.21
N ARG A 187 13.16 51.70 10.44
CA ARG A 187 11.90 52.04 11.11
C ARG A 187 12.12 52.52 12.55
N LEU A 188 13.05 51.94 13.28
CA LEU A 188 13.43 52.33 14.64
C LEU A 188 14.02 53.73 14.65
N GLU A 189 14.97 54.02 13.76
CA GLU A 189 15.57 55.32 13.60
C GLU A 189 14.51 56.41 13.31
N ASN A 190 13.63 56.15 12.35
CA ASN A 190 12.56 57.07 11.97
C ASN A 190 11.61 57.31 13.14
N LYS A 191 11.23 56.27 13.90
CA LYS A 191 10.35 56.41 15.07
C LYS A 191 11.01 57.18 16.20
N MET A 192 12.30 56.99 16.43
CA MET A 192 13.06 57.77 17.42
C MET A 192 13.18 59.25 17.02
N ARG A 193 13.42 59.59 15.75
CA ARG A 193 13.39 60.92 15.24
C ARG A 193 12.05 61.65 15.47
N GLU A 194 10.95 60.92 15.20
CA GLU A 194 9.59 61.43 15.42
C GLU A 194 9.33 61.76 16.90
N VAL A 195 9.74 60.85 17.80
CA VAL A 195 9.43 60.99 19.25
C VAL A 195 10.36 61.99 19.95
N LEU A 196 11.64 62.07 19.58
CA LEU A 196 12.63 62.90 20.25
C LEU A 196 12.70 64.35 19.73
N GLN A 197 12.03 64.65 18.62
CA GLN A 197 11.86 65.98 17.97
C GLN A 197 13.14 66.79 17.79
N SER A 198 13.96 67.00 18.80
CA SER A 198 15.19 67.82 18.76
C SER A 198 16.34 67.28 19.59
N THR A 199 16.17 66.15 20.22
CA THR A 199 17.22 65.53 21.04
C THR A 199 18.13 64.67 20.18
N ALA A 200 19.44 64.70 20.41
CA ALA A 200 20.39 63.85 19.70
C ALA A 200 20.04 62.35 19.92
N ILE A 201 19.96 61.64 18.82
CA ILE A 201 19.73 60.18 18.83
C ILE A 201 21.01 59.48 19.25
N ASP A 202 20.93 58.62 20.23
CA ASP A 202 22.06 57.72 20.60
C ASP A 202 22.11 56.56 19.61
N GLU A 203 23.01 56.62 18.66
CA GLU A 203 23.27 55.54 17.66
C GLU A 203 23.64 54.22 18.31
N GLY A 204 24.41 54.24 19.44
CA GLY A 204 24.77 53.04 20.15
C GLY A 204 23.58 52.25 20.66
N ARG A 205 22.54 53.00 21.08
CA ARG A 205 21.28 52.40 21.57
C ARG A 205 20.48 51.77 20.42
N ILE A 206 20.43 52.45 19.24
CA ILE A 206 19.78 51.87 18.04
C ILE A 206 20.47 50.61 17.59
N LEU A 207 21.79 50.59 17.57
CA LEU A 207 22.57 49.41 17.20
C LEU A 207 22.34 48.25 18.18
N THR A 208 22.28 48.53 19.47
CA THR A 208 21.99 47.52 20.51
C THR A 208 20.62 46.90 20.31
N GLU A 209 19.55 47.71 20.13
CA GLU A 209 18.20 47.22 19.88
C GLU A 209 18.08 46.48 18.55
N ALA A 210 18.77 46.93 17.51
CA ALA A 210 18.81 46.21 16.22
C ALA A 210 19.53 44.85 16.35
N ALA A 211 20.60 44.77 17.16
CA ALA A 211 21.30 43.51 17.42
C ALA A 211 20.44 42.52 18.21
N ILE A 212 19.73 42.98 19.24
CA ILE A 212 18.77 42.17 20.02
C ILE A 212 17.64 41.65 19.11
N PHE A 213 17.15 42.52 18.24
CA PHE A 213 16.12 42.13 17.27
C PHE A 213 16.65 41.10 16.26
N ALA A 214 17.87 41.30 15.73
CA ALA A 214 18.50 40.37 14.81
C ALA A 214 18.67 38.98 15.44
N ASP A 215 19.13 38.89 16.68
CA ASP A 215 19.26 37.64 17.40
C ASP A 215 17.91 36.95 17.59
N LYS A 216 16.86 37.71 17.93
CA LYS A 216 15.51 37.18 18.13
C LYS A 216 14.88 36.59 16.85
N ILE A 217 15.18 37.14 15.68
CA ILE A 217 14.63 36.70 14.39
C ILE A 217 15.62 35.82 13.60
N ALA A 218 16.78 35.53 14.16
CA ALA A 218 17.76 34.67 13.51
C ALA A 218 17.17 33.27 13.20
N VAL A 219 17.28 32.85 11.94
CA VAL A 219 16.74 31.56 11.44
C VAL A 219 17.83 30.70 10.79
N ASP A 220 19.09 31.12 10.93
CA ASP A 220 20.23 30.44 10.27
C ASP A 220 20.39 29.00 10.71
N GLU A 221 20.17 28.71 12.00
CA GLU A 221 20.26 27.36 12.53
C GLU A 221 19.13 26.48 11.95
N GLU A 222 17.91 26.98 11.90
CA GLU A 222 16.75 26.28 11.37
C GLU A 222 16.90 26.02 9.86
N THR A 223 17.42 26.97 9.09
CA THR A 223 17.61 26.78 7.65
C THR A 223 18.71 25.74 7.35
N VAL A 224 19.82 25.76 8.10
CA VAL A 224 20.89 24.76 8.00
C VAL A 224 20.36 23.35 8.38
N ARG A 225 19.59 23.23 9.46
CA ARG A 225 18.97 21.96 9.87
C ARG A 225 17.99 21.45 8.81
N LEU A 226 17.16 22.33 8.26
CA LEU A 226 16.21 22.01 7.20
C LEU A 226 16.90 21.45 5.95
N ARG A 227 17.99 22.09 5.50
CA ARG A 227 18.80 21.58 4.39
C ARG A 227 19.40 20.20 4.71
N SER A 228 19.90 20.01 5.92
CA SER A 228 20.43 18.73 6.38
C SER A 228 19.36 17.63 6.34
N HIS A 229 18.16 17.93 6.84
CA HIS A 229 17.04 16.98 6.83
C HIS A 229 16.56 16.66 5.41
N ILE A 230 16.52 17.63 4.50
CA ILE A 230 16.19 17.41 3.10
C ILE A 230 17.25 16.51 2.42
N ALA A 231 18.52 16.73 2.72
CA ALA A 231 19.59 15.86 2.21
C ALA A 231 19.46 14.42 2.72
N GLN A 232 19.12 14.22 4.00
CA GLN A 232 18.83 12.92 4.58
C GLN A 232 17.60 12.26 3.92
N LEU A 233 16.53 13.02 3.67
CA LEU A 233 15.35 12.53 2.97
C LEU A 233 15.71 11.96 1.58
N ARG A 234 16.50 12.70 0.81
CA ARG A 234 17.00 12.25 -0.50
C ARG A 234 17.83 10.97 -0.40
N SER A 235 18.72 10.89 0.57
CA SER A 235 19.56 9.71 0.79
C SER A 235 18.74 8.49 1.15
N MET A 236 17.75 8.63 2.03
CA MET A 236 16.86 7.53 2.44
C MET A 236 16.00 7.01 1.28
N LEU A 237 15.45 7.90 0.44
CA LEU A 237 14.65 7.51 -0.72
C LEU A 237 15.46 6.80 -1.81
N SER A 238 16.78 7.01 -1.86
CA SER A 238 17.69 6.36 -2.81
C SER A 238 18.23 5.02 -2.30
N GLY A 239 18.02 4.69 -1.03
CA GLY A 239 18.49 3.46 -0.40
C GLY A 239 17.60 2.25 -0.69
N ASP A 240 18.08 1.07 -0.27
CA ASP A 240 17.36 -0.22 -0.44
C ASP A 240 16.73 -0.74 0.87
N GLU A 241 16.93 -0.05 1.98
CA GLU A 241 16.34 -0.42 3.26
C GLU A 241 14.89 0.06 3.42
N PRO A 242 14.06 -0.64 4.20
CA PRO A 242 12.75 -0.15 4.60
C PRO A 242 12.85 1.17 5.36
N VAL A 243 12.30 2.25 4.81
CA VAL A 243 12.54 3.60 5.32
C VAL A 243 11.33 4.28 5.96
N GLY A 244 10.12 3.74 5.82
CA GLY A 244 8.87 4.41 6.21
C GLY A 244 8.88 5.06 7.60
N ARG A 245 9.31 4.34 8.68
CA ARG A 245 9.37 4.91 10.03
C ARG A 245 10.45 6.00 10.18
N LYS A 246 11.59 5.82 9.52
CA LYS A 246 12.69 6.80 9.57
C LYS A 246 12.26 8.09 8.86
N LEU A 247 11.52 7.96 7.76
CA LEU A 247 10.95 9.08 7.01
C LEU A 247 9.88 9.83 7.80
N ASP A 248 8.98 9.13 8.50
CA ASP A 248 7.98 9.75 9.38
C ASP A 248 8.63 10.63 10.46
N PHE A 249 9.70 10.14 11.10
CA PHE A 249 10.44 10.93 12.09
C PHE A 249 11.11 12.15 11.43
N LEU A 250 11.76 11.95 10.30
CA LEU A 250 12.47 13.02 9.60
C LEU A 250 11.52 14.14 9.17
N ILE A 251 10.32 13.80 8.70
CA ILE A 251 9.32 14.81 8.32
C ILE A 251 8.77 15.60 9.52
N GLN A 252 8.72 14.97 10.71
CA GLN A 252 8.37 15.68 11.93
C GLN A 252 9.43 16.74 12.29
N GLU A 253 10.73 16.41 12.14
CA GLU A 253 11.81 17.37 12.36
C GLU A 253 11.77 18.50 11.32
N ILE A 254 11.55 18.18 10.04
CA ILE A 254 11.36 19.20 8.98
C ILE A 254 10.20 20.15 9.34
N ASN A 255 9.07 19.60 9.79
CA ASN A 255 7.91 20.42 10.19
C ASN A 255 8.24 21.28 11.42
N ARG A 256 9.00 20.77 12.36
CA ARG A 256 9.46 21.49 13.54
C ARG A 256 10.31 22.70 13.16
N GLU A 257 11.29 22.54 12.28
CA GLU A 257 12.13 23.64 11.81
C GLU A 257 11.28 24.70 11.06
N CYS A 258 10.35 24.28 10.21
CA CYS A 258 9.40 25.18 9.55
C CYS A 258 8.58 26.00 10.57
N ASN A 259 8.11 25.35 11.65
CA ASN A 259 7.36 26.03 12.71
C ASN A 259 8.22 27.07 13.44
N THR A 260 9.49 26.75 13.71
CA THR A 260 10.43 27.65 14.39
C THR A 260 10.72 28.87 13.53
N ILE A 261 10.99 28.69 12.22
CA ILE A 261 11.14 29.80 11.27
C ILE A 261 9.88 30.68 11.30
N GLY A 262 8.69 30.08 11.23
CA GLY A 262 7.42 30.79 11.26
C GLY A 262 7.20 31.59 12.55
N SER A 263 7.65 31.10 13.70
CA SER A 263 7.51 31.77 14.99
C SER A 263 8.52 32.91 15.18
N LYS A 264 9.70 32.81 14.56
CA LYS A 264 10.74 33.83 14.60
C LYS A 264 10.56 34.91 13.54
N CYS A 265 9.86 34.61 12.42
CA CYS A 265 9.70 35.57 11.33
C CYS A 265 8.90 36.80 11.79
N ASN A 266 9.41 38.00 11.43
CA ASN A 266 8.73 39.27 11.62
C ASN A 266 8.57 40.01 10.28
N ASP A 267 8.30 39.26 9.24
CA ASP A 267 8.11 39.73 7.87
C ASP A 267 6.93 38.94 7.24
N LEU A 268 6.02 39.66 6.60
CA LEU A 268 4.82 39.08 6.01
C LEU A 268 5.14 38.13 4.85
N THR A 269 6.18 38.43 4.07
CA THR A 269 6.62 37.59 2.95
C THR A 269 7.16 36.27 3.46
N ILE A 270 8.03 36.31 4.48
CA ILE A 270 8.57 35.09 5.12
C ILE A 270 7.42 34.27 5.74
N ALA A 271 6.46 34.94 6.40
CA ALA A 271 5.31 34.22 6.96
C ALA A 271 4.50 33.47 5.89
N GLN A 272 4.27 34.12 4.73
CA GLN A 272 3.58 33.48 3.60
C GLN A 272 4.39 32.32 3.01
N ASP A 273 5.70 32.49 2.87
CA ASP A 273 6.61 31.43 2.42
C ASP A 273 6.63 30.23 3.37
N VAL A 274 6.61 30.46 4.69
CA VAL A 274 6.49 29.38 5.68
C VAL A 274 5.17 28.63 5.55
N VAL A 275 4.05 29.32 5.31
CA VAL A 275 2.76 28.66 5.08
C VAL A 275 2.83 27.75 3.86
N ASN A 276 3.40 28.23 2.76
CA ASN A 276 3.58 27.46 1.53
C ASN A 276 4.49 26.24 1.77
N MET A 277 5.61 26.45 2.48
CA MET A 277 6.56 25.39 2.83
C MET A 277 5.89 24.29 3.67
N LYS A 278 5.10 24.66 4.69
CA LYS A 278 4.35 23.72 5.53
C LYS A 278 3.32 22.92 4.72
N ALA A 279 2.67 23.55 3.75
CA ALA A 279 1.72 22.86 2.87
C ALA A 279 2.44 21.79 2.03
N GLU A 280 3.64 22.06 1.51
CA GLU A 280 4.42 21.05 0.78
C GLU A 280 4.94 19.95 1.72
N VAL A 281 5.37 20.27 2.92
CA VAL A 281 5.80 19.28 3.94
C VAL A 281 4.65 18.33 4.31
N GLU A 282 3.43 18.83 4.45
CA GLU A 282 2.27 17.97 4.74
C GLU A 282 1.95 17.03 3.56
N LYS A 283 2.03 17.51 2.33
CA LYS A 283 1.89 16.66 1.15
C LYS A 283 2.96 15.56 1.09
N ILE A 284 4.22 15.89 1.43
CA ILE A 284 5.30 14.90 1.54
C ILE A 284 4.93 13.86 2.60
N ARG A 285 4.44 14.29 3.76
CA ARG A 285 4.03 13.39 4.85
C ARG A 285 2.94 12.40 4.41
N GLU A 286 1.93 12.86 3.68
CA GLU A 286 0.87 12.01 3.14
C GLU A 286 1.43 10.93 2.19
N GLN A 287 2.39 11.29 1.33
CA GLN A 287 3.02 10.34 0.40
C GLN A 287 3.90 9.31 1.14
N ILE A 288 4.64 9.75 2.17
CA ILE A 288 5.48 8.86 2.99
C ILE A 288 4.66 7.77 3.68
N GLN A 289 3.41 8.05 4.07
CA GLN A 289 2.52 7.05 4.67
C GLN A 289 2.19 5.87 3.73
N ASN A 290 2.41 6.04 2.43
CA ASN A 290 2.18 5.00 1.42
C ASN A 290 3.47 4.31 0.95
N ILE A 291 4.60 4.56 1.60
CA ILE A 291 5.92 4.04 1.24
C ILE A 291 6.40 2.99 2.23
N GLU A 292 7.00 1.93 1.70
CA GLU A 292 7.69 0.87 2.43
C GLU A 292 9.16 0.74 2.00
#